data_42aff7ccf06f8487872e4d89ec5a9f36
#
_entry.id   42aff7ccf06f8487872e4d89ec5a9f36
#
_cell.length_a   1.000
_cell.length_b   1.000
_cell.length_c   1.000
_cell.angle_alpha   90.00
_cell.angle_beta   90.00
_cell.angle_gamma   90.00
#
_symmetry.space_group_name_H-M   'P 1'
#
loop_
_entity.id
_entity.type
_entity.pdbx_description
1 polymer ?
#
loop_
_entity_poly.entity_id
_entity_poly.type
_entity_poly.pdbx_seq_one_letter_code
_entity_poly.pdbx_strand_id
1 'polypeptide(L)'
;MSEIINFKPKHEFEHKRNLAEFIELCESYPRLPPIKNSQDKYNYNSAYWSGVANFTKLGVNSKKRGSEFELDKSIMPFAKAYFTYQQSHSPTKSKNELKALRVIELAMLRAHGSVDITLVKPTILDSAAQLARENYSPQAAYHCGAELEVMSNFLCESKIVNNFAWKNPIKRGEDTVDKIGEKGKEYRERKLPNEDALIAIAEIFSIGAENLSPRDIFTTSCIALLMAAPARGSELFYLKSDCIELTKDEKGKNQLGLRWFSGKGFGYEVEWVPECMWDVVKEAVERLKNLSAGARAFAKSVEEKTYFLPCPTDISLNHKLTREQVTVIPHLILLFSVLDGDRPF
;
A
#
# COMPACT_ATOMS: atom_id res chain seq x y z
N MET A 1 8.52 -0.58 16.40
CA MET A 1 9.44 -0.44 15.25
C MET A 1 9.81 -1.84 14.80
N SER A 2 9.61 -2.19 13.54
CA SER A 2 10.13 -3.44 13.00
C SER A 2 11.66 -3.32 12.97
N GLU A 3 12.35 -4.22 13.62
CA GLU A 3 13.81 -4.26 13.56
C GLU A 3 14.21 -4.61 12.12
N ILE A 4 15.25 -3.95 11.63
CA ILE A 4 15.79 -4.20 10.28
C ILE A 4 16.69 -5.42 10.34
N ILE A 5 16.47 -6.40 9.47
CA ILE A 5 17.32 -7.59 9.38
C ILE A 5 18.68 -7.18 8.78
N ASN A 6 19.76 -7.42 9.52
CA ASN A 6 21.11 -7.11 9.06
C ASN A 6 21.91 -8.42 8.92
N PHE A 7 22.13 -8.84 7.68
CA PHE A 7 22.92 -10.03 7.37
C PHE A 7 24.34 -9.65 6.96
N LYS A 8 25.34 -10.27 7.60
CA LYS A 8 26.76 -10.15 7.24
C LYS A 8 27.34 -11.53 6.97
N PRO A 9 27.81 -11.82 5.75
CA PRO A 9 28.39 -13.11 5.41
C PRO A 9 29.69 -13.33 6.20
N LYS A 10 29.86 -14.55 6.69
CA LYS A 10 31.04 -14.93 7.49
C LYS A 10 32.07 -15.72 6.67
N HIS A 11 31.67 -16.30 5.55
CA HIS A 11 32.49 -17.24 4.76
C HIS A 11 32.76 -16.66 3.37
N GLU A 12 34.06 -16.60 3.00
CA GLU A 12 34.47 -16.01 1.72
C GLU A 12 34.06 -16.84 0.51
N PHE A 13 34.20 -18.19 0.62
CA PHE A 13 34.01 -19.12 -0.50
C PHE A 13 32.97 -20.22 -0.26
N GLU A 14 32.27 -20.18 0.86
CA GLU A 14 31.27 -21.18 1.23
C GLU A 14 29.84 -20.67 0.95
N HIS A 15 29.50 -20.50 -0.33
CA HIS A 15 28.23 -19.90 -0.78
C HIS A 15 27.00 -20.57 -0.17
N LYS A 16 26.97 -21.91 -0.13
CA LYS A 16 25.85 -22.66 0.45
C LYS A 16 25.71 -22.44 1.96
N ARG A 17 26.82 -22.25 2.66
CA ARG A 17 26.80 -21.97 4.09
C ARG A 17 26.29 -20.56 4.38
N ASN A 18 26.76 -19.56 3.62
CA ASN A 18 26.21 -18.21 3.74
C ASN A 18 24.71 -18.17 3.44
N LEU A 19 24.26 -18.92 2.43
CA LEU A 19 22.84 -19.08 2.11
C LEU A 19 22.05 -19.69 3.28
N ALA A 20 22.56 -20.77 3.89
CA ALA A 20 21.92 -21.43 5.02
C ALA A 20 21.83 -20.49 6.25
N GLU A 21 22.91 -19.79 6.59
CA GLU A 21 22.94 -18.82 7.70
C GLU A 21 22.00 -17.64 7.46
N PHE A 22 21.86 -17.17 6.20
CA PHE A 22 20.90 -16.14 5.82
C PHE A 22 19.44 -16.59 6.01
N ILE A 23 19.13 -17.81 5.55
CA ILE A 23 17.79 -18.39 5.71
C ILE A 23 17.44 -18.53 7.19
N GLU A 24 18.33 -19.12 7.99
CA GLU A 24 18.15 -19.31 9.45
C GLU A 24 17.91 -17.97 10.17
N LEU A 25 18.70 -16.95 9.82
CA LEU A 25 18.53 -15.60 10.36
C LEU A 25 17.13 -15.08 10.10
N CYS A 26 16.65 -15.17 8.85
CA CYS A 26 15.33 -14.66 8.47
C CYS A 26 14.18 -15.48 9.07
N GLU A 27 14.35 -16.77 9.27
CA GLU A 27 13.36 -17.63 9.93
C GLU A 27 13.21 -17.32 11.42
N SER A 28 14.31 -16.99 12.09
CA SER A 28 14.31 -16.64 13.51
C SER A 28 13.77 -15.24 13.81
N TYR A 29 13.62 -14.41 12.80
CA TYR A 29 13.25 -13.02 12.95
C TYR A 29 11.77 -12.83 13.33
N PRO A 30 11.43 -11.80 14.15
CA PRO A 30 10.04 -11.47 14.44
C PRO A 30 9.26 -11.29 13.14
N ARG A 31 8.11 -11.92 13.06
CA ARG A 31 7.27 -11.92 11.85
C ARG A 31 6.93 -10.51 11.41
N LEU A 32 6.97 -10.28 10.11
CA LEU A 32 6.50 -9.04 9.50
C LEU A 32 5.11 -8.69 10.06
N PRO A 33 4.86 -7.43 10.44
CA PRO A 33 3.55 -7.05 10.91
C PRO A 33 2.52 -7.42 9.84
N PRO A 34 1.41 -8.10 10.23
CA PRO A 34 0.33 -8.40 9.30
C PRO A 34 -0.12 -7.08 8.66
N ILE A 35 -0.27 -7.06 7.36
CA ILE A 35 -0.95 -5.95 6.67
C ILE A 35 -2.31 -5.85 7.34
N LYS A 36 -2.65 -4.65 7.82
CA LYS A 36 -3.87 -4.32 8.58
C LYS A 36 -5.02 -5.28 8.26
N ASN A 37 -5.59 -5.89 9.27
CA ASN A 37 -6.78 -6.74 9.32
C ASN A 37 -6.62 -8.27 9.21
N SER A 38 -5.45 -8.88 9.23
CA SER A 38 -5.37 -10.30 9.50
C SER A 38 -4.93 -10.52 10.96
N GLN A 39 -5.84 -10.93 11.82
CA GLN A 39 -5.54 -11.45 13.16
C GLN A 39 -4.77 -12.78 13.07
N ASP A 40 -4.72 -13.38 11.90
CA ASP A 40 -4.06 -14.65 11.65
C ASP A 40 -2.56 -14.43 11.46
N LYS A 41 -1.80 -14.92 12.42
CA LYS A 41 -0.35 -15.12 12.29
C LYS A 41 -0.14 -16.05 11.09
N TYR A 42 0.36 -15.53 9.95
CA TYR A 42 0.66 -16.40 8.82
C TYR A 42 1.67 -17.48 9.24
N ASN A 43 1.44 -18.69 8.76
CA ASN A 43 2.35 -19.80 8.98
C ASN A 43 3.56 -19.64 8.04
N TYR A 44 4.76 -19.41 8.61
CA TYR A 44 5.98 -19.27 7.82
C TYR A 44 6.26 -20.48 6.93
N ASN A 45 5.88 -21.68 7.37
CA ASN A 45 6.07 -22.92 6.61
C ASN A 45 5.15 -23.01 5.39
N SER A 46 4.01 -22.30 5.37
CA SER A 46 3.13 -22.25 4.21
C SER A 46 3.74 -21.44 3.06
N ALA A 47 3.42 -21.81 1.81
CA ALA A 47 3.72 -20.99 0.63
C ALA A 47 2.75 -19.81 0.48
N TYR A 48 1.69 -19.77 1.27
CA TYR A 48 0.62 -18.78 1.20
C TYR A 48 0.55 -18.02 2.52
N TRP A 49 1.07 -16.80 2.54
CA TRP A 49 1.01 -15.92 3.70
C TRP A 49 -0.16 -14.96 3.53
N SER A 50 -1.28 -15.26 4.19
CA SER A 50 -2.52 -14.48 4.06
C SER A 50 -2.27 -12.99 4.26
N GLY A 51 -2.74 -12.17 3.32
CA GLY A 51 -2.53 -10.72 3.32
C GLY A 51 -1.09 -10.24 3.06
N VAL A 52 -0.10 -11.13 3.07
CA VAL A 52 1.33 -10.80 2.98
C VAL A 52 1.92 -11.21 1.61
N ALA A 53 2.03 -12.50 1.31
CA ALA A 53 2.69 -12.98 0.10
C ALA A 53 2.18 -14.35 -0.35
N ASN A 54 2.26 -14.61 -1.67
CA ASN A 54 2.03 -15.93 -2.25
C ASN A 54 3.26 -16.34 -3.05
N PHE A 55 3.95 -17.39 -2.58
CA PHE A 55 5.15 -17.92 -3.22
C PHE A 55 4.76 -18.95 -4.29
N THR A 56 4.26 -18.44 -5.41
CA THR A 56 3.72 -19.24 -6.52
C THR A 56 4.54 -19.05 -7.79
N LYS A 57 4.53 -20.04 -8.67
CA LYS A 57 5.17 -20.02 -9.99
C LYS A 57 4.68 -18.86 -10.87
N LEU A 58 5.47 -18.53 -11.89
CA LEU A 58 5.12 -17.54 -12.89
C LEU A 58 3.79 -17.90 -13.59
N GLY A 59 2.93 -16.91 -13.83
CA GLY A 59 1.66 -17.10 -14.53
C GLY A 59 0.52 -17.68 -13.68
N VAL A 60 0.77 -18.07 -12.44
CA VAL A 60 -0.27 -18.63 -11.56
C VAL A 60 -1.16 -17.50 -11.00
N ASN A 61 -2.48 -17.70 -11.14
CA ASN A 61 -3.46 -16.79 -10.55
C ASN A 61 -3.36 -16.80 -9.01
N SER A 62 -3.39 -15.61 -8.40
CA SER A 62 -3.24 -15.41 -6.95
C SER A 62 -4.28 -16.13 -6.07
N LYS A 63 -5.40 -16.55 -6.65
CA LYS A 63 -6.46 -17.31 -5.94
C LYS A 63 -6.24 -18.82 -5.95
N LYS A 64 -5.38 -19.34 -6.85
CA LYS A 64 -5.08 -20.78 -6.91
C LYS A 64 -4.24 -21.21 -5.71
N ARG A 65 -4.54 -22.39 -5.21
CA ARG A 65 -3.86 -23.06 -4.08
C ARG A 65 -3.52 -24.49 -4.50
N GLY A 66 -2.42 -25.02 -3.95
CA GLY A 66 -1.95 -26.37 -4.23
C GLY A 66 -0.44 -26.38 -4.46
N SER A 67 0.22 -27.50 -4.14
CA SER A 67 1.68 -27.64 -4.25
C SER A 67 2.19 -27.55 -5.69
N GLU A 68 1.35 -27.87 -6.67
CA GLU A 68 1.67 -27.76 -8.10
C GLU A 68 1.86 -26.31 -8.57
N PHE A 69 1.25 -25.35 -7.85
CA PHE A 69 1.33 -23.91 -8.14
C PHE A 69 2.43 -23.19 -7.35
N GLU A 70 3.00 -23.85 -6.36
CA GLU A 70 4.03 -23.26 -5.50
C GLU A 70 5.37 -23.20 -6.22
N LEU A 71 6.23 -22.26 -5.81
CA LEU A 71 7.64 -22.23 -6.22
C LEU A 71 8.31 -23.58 -5.89
N ASP A 72 9.35 -23.92 -6.63
CA ASP A 72 10.13 -25.14 -6.39
C ASP A 72 10.60 -25.20 -4.93
N LYS A 73 10.58 -26.41 -4.36
CA LYS A 73 10.94 -26.64 -2.95
C LYS A 73 12.37 -26.21 -2.64
N SER A 74 13.27 -26.24 -3.61
CA SER A 74 14.68 -25.89 -3.43
C SER A 74 14.89 -24.38 -3.27
N ILE A 75 14.10 -23.52 -3.95
CA ILE A 75 14.18 -22.08 -3.84
C ILE A 75 13.28 -21.52 -2.73
N MET A 76 12.27 -22.26 -2.29
CA MET A 76 11.25 -21.77 -1.36
C MET A 76 11.84 -21.19 -0.07
N PRO A 77 12.81 -21.81 0.62
CA PRO A 77 13.43 -21.23 1.83
C PRO A 77 14.09 -19.89 1.54
N PHE A 78 14.88 -19.80 0.46
CA PHE A 78 15.49 -18.54 0.05
C PHE A 78 14.44 -17.49 -0.31
N ALA A 79 13.39 -17.86 -1.06
CA ALA A 79 12.35 -16.94 -1.48
C ALA A 79 11.64 -16.27 -0.29
N LYS A 80 11.34 -17.05 0.74
CA LYS A 80 10.74 -16.55 1.99
C LYS A 80 11.71 -15.65 2.77
N ALA A 81 12.96 -16.09 2.90
CA ALA A 81 14.00 -15.33 3.58
C ALA A 81 14.26 -13.98 2.88
N TYR A 82 14.45 -14.00 1.57
CA TYR A 82 14.69 -12.79 0.77
C TYR A 82 13.51 -11.81 0.82
N PHE A 83 12.28 -12.32 0.69
CA PHE A 83 11.09 -11.48 0.83
C PHE A 83 11.03 -10.84 2.23
N THR A 84 11.26 -11.61 3.31
CA THR A 84 11.26 -11.10 4.68
C THR A 84 12.34 -10.05 4.88
N TYR A 85 13.53 -10.29 4.36
CA TYR A 85 14.66 -9.36 4.40
C TYR A 85 14.31 -8.02 3.72
N GLN A 86 13.84 -8.06 2.48
CA GLN A 86 13.50 -6.86 1.71
C GLN A 86 12.37 -6.06 2.36
N GLN A 87 11.31 -6.74 2.83
CA GLN A 87 10.19 -6.08 3.51
C GLN A 87 10.59 -5.50 4.87
N SER A 88 11.63 -5.99 5.53
CA SER A 88 12.16 -5.38 6.76
C SER A 88 12.86 -4.06 6.50
N HIS A 89 13.53 -3.92 5.34
CA HIS A 89 14.26 -2.71 4.95
C HIS A 89 13.35 -1.68 4.28
N SER A 90 12.46 -2.13 3.40
CA SER A 90 11.61 -1.27 2.58
C SER A 90 10.23 -1.89 2.38
N PRO A 91 9.33 -1.78 3.36
CA PRO A 91 7.99 -2.30 3.24
C PRO A 91 7.26 -1.70 2.04
N THR A 92 6.91 -2.51 1.06
CA THR A 92 6.21 -2.07 -0.15
C THR A 92 4.98 -2.90 -0.44
N LYS A 93 3.92 -2.26 -0.94
CA LYS A 93 2.70 -2.95 -1.38
C LYS A 93 2.86 -3.63 -2.74
N SER A 94 3.84 -3.24 -3.54
CA SER A 94 4.02 -3.75 -4.91
C SER A 94 4.57 -5.17 -4.96
N LYS A 95 5.33 -5.60 -3.93
CA LYS A 95 5.88 -6.96 -3.79
C LYS A 95 6.62 -7.42 -5.05
N ASN A 96 7.50 -6.55 -5.58
CA ASN A 96 8.26 -6.83 -6.80
C ASN A 96 9.23 -8.01 -6.62
N GLU A 97 9.67 -8.26 -5.39
CA GLU A 97 10.49 -9.41 -4.98
C GLU A 97 9.88 -10.73 -5.44
N LEU A 98 8.55 -10.87 -5.32
CA LEU A 98 7.84 -12.06 -5.79
C LEU A 98 7.87 -12.21 -7.31
N LYS A 99 7.90 -11.10 -8.07
CA LYS A 99 8.02 -11.15 -9.53
C LYS A 99 9.42 -11.63 -9.94
N ALA A 100 10.47 -11.08 -9.29
CA ALA A 100 11.85 -11.47 -9.53
C ALA A 100 12.09 -12.95 -9.19
N LEU A 101 11.59 -13.41 -8.03
CA LEU A 101 11.70 -14.80 -7.61
C LEU A 101 11.06 -15.78 -8.62
N ARG A 102 9.90 -15.44 -9.18
CA ARG A 102 9.19 -16.27 -10.17
C ARG A 102 9.95 -16.40 -11.49
N VAL A 103 10.50 -15.30 -11.99
CA VAL A 103 11.24 -15.33 -13.27
C VAL A 103 12.61 -15.97 -13.10
N ILE A 104 13.28 -15.80 -11.96
CA ILE A 104 14.56 -16.45 -11.66
C ILE A 104 14.38 -17.98 -11.54
N GLU A 105 13.35 -18.45 -10.84
CA GLU A 105 13.01 -19.86 -10.76
C GLU A 105 12.87 -20.47 -12.15
N LEU A 106 12.02 -19.88 -12.99
CA LEU A 106 11.77 -20.40 -14.34
C LEU A 106 13.03 -20.33 -15.22
N ALA A 107 13.84 -19.28 -15.10
CA ALA A 107 15.11 -19.17 -15.84
C ALA A 107 16.09 -20.28 -15.45
N MET A 108 16.21 -20.58 -14.15
CA MET A 108 17.08 -21.65 -13.66
C MET A 108 16.59 -23.04 -14.07
N LEU A 109 15.28 -23.29 -13.95
CA LEU A 109 14.69 -24.56 -14.41
C LEU A 109 14.94 -24.79 -15.90
N ARG A 110 14.84 -23.77 -16.75
CA ARG A 110 15.12 -23.84 -18.17
C ARG A 110 16.60 -24.08 -18.46
N ALA A 111 17.50 -23.47 -17.68
CA ALA A 111 18.94 -23.55 -17.91
C ALA A 111 19.59 -24.84 -17.34
N HIS A 112 19.10 -25.30 -16.19
CA HIS A 112 19.77 -26.35 -15.41
C HIS A 112 18.87 -27.54 -15.05
N GLY A 113 17.56 -27.46 -15.32
CA GLY A 113 16.59 -28.48 -14.90
C GLY A 113 16.33 -28.49 -13.36
N SER A 114 17.00 -27.66 -12.62
CA SER A 114 16.90 -27.54 -11.15
C SER A 114 17.15 -26.11 -10.70
N VAL A 115 16.74 -25.77 -9.46
CA VAL A 115 16.90 -24.42 -8.90
C VAL A 115 17.89 -24.46 -7.75
N ASP A 116 19.07 -23.90 -7.95
CA ASP A 116 20.08 -23.66 -6.90
C ASP A 116 20.53 -22.20 -6.98
N ILE A 117 20.07 -21.38 -6.03
CA ILE A 117 20.31 -19.93 -6.04
C ILE A 117 21.80 -19.57 -6.01
N THR A 118 22.66 -20.47 -5.52
CA THR A 118 24.12 -20.26 -5.51
C THR A 118 24.76 -20.33 -6.91
N LEU A 119 24.02 -20.81 -7.90
CA LEU A 119 24.44 -20.90 -9.31
C LEU A 119 23.96 -19.72 -10.17
N VAL A 120 23.35 -18.72 -9.55
CA VAL A 120 22.92 -17.51 -10.27
C VAL A 120 24.15 -16.79 -10.83
N LYS A 121 24.05 -16.41 -12.10
CA LYS A 121 25.07 -15.70 -12.88
C LYS A 121 24.40 -14.75 -13.87
N PRO A 122 25.13 -13.82 -14.51
CA PRO A 122 24.55 -12.84 -15.42
C PRO A 122 23.65 -13.44 -16.51
N THR A 123 24.01 -14.58 -17.10
CA THR A 123 23.20 -15.25 -18.13
C THR A 123 21.83 -15.74 -17.64
N ILE A 124 21.72 -16.14 -16.35
CA ILE A 124 20.45 -16.50 -15.73
C ILE A 124 19.60 -15.25 -15.52
N LEU A 125 20.22 -14.15 -15.09
CA LEU A 125 19.52 -12.87 -14.90
C LEU A 125 19.04 -12.27 -16.22
N ASP A 126 19.81 -12.41 -17.31
CA ASP A 126 19.39 -11.99 -18.65
C ASP A 126 18.17 -12.81 -19.12
N SER A 127 18.20 -14.13 -18.89
CA SER A 127 17.06 -15.01 -19.19
C SER A 127 15.84 -14.64 -18.35
N ALA A 128 16.03 -14.33 -17.06
CA ALA A 128 14.95 -13.89 -16.16
C ALA A 128 14.37 -12.53 -16.61
N ALA A 129 15.22 -11.60 -17.04
CA ALA A 129 14.77 -10.32 -17.58
C ALA A 129 13.98 -10.49 -18.89
N GLN A 130 14.38 -11.42 -19.75
CA GLN A 130 13.63 -11.76 -20.96
C GLN A 130 12.26 -12.36 -20.62
N LEU A 131 12.19 -13.29 -19.66
CA LEU A 131 10.93 -13.82 -19.14
C LEU A 131 10.02 -12.75 -18.55
N ALA A 132 10.60 -11.75 -17.87
CA ALA A 132 9.83 -10.63 -17.36
C ALA A 132 9.18 -9.81 -18.50
N ARG A 133 9.88 -9.56 -19.61
CA ARG A 133 9.34 -8.88 -20.79
C ARG A 133 8.19 -9.67 -21.46
N GLU A 134 8.31 -10.98 -21.49
CA GLU A 134 7.32 -11.86 -22.13
C GLU A 134 6.03 -12.00 -21.30
N ASN A 135 6.11 -11.96 -19.98
CA ASN A 135 5.01 -12.33 -19.09
C ASN A 135 4.39 -11.18 -18.32
N TYR A 136 5.03 -9.99 -18.27
CA TYR A 136 4.52 -8.83 -17.55
C TYR A 136 4.27 -7.67 -18.50
N SER A 137 3.41 -6.73 -18.06
CA SER A 137 3.27 -5.44 -18.76
C SER A 137 4.60 -4.68 -18.76
N PRO A 138 4.88 -3.77 -19.72
CA PRO A 138 6.14 -3.05 -19.80
C PRO A 138 6.60 -2.40 -18.48
N GLN A 139 5.68 -1.77 -17.77
CA GLN A 139 5.97 -1.17 -16.47
C GLN A 139 6.27 -2.22 -15.38
N ALA A 140 5.52 -3.32 -15.35
CA ALA A 140 5.75 -4.39 -14.39
C ALA A 140 7.05 -5.16 -14.69
N ALA A 141 7.41 -5.33 -15.96
CA ALA A 141 8.68 -5.90 -16.40
C ALA A 141 9.86 -5.03 -15.96
N TYR A 142 9.78 -3.72 -16.15
CA TYR A 142 10.80 -2.78 -15.67
C TYR A 142 11.02 -2.89 -14.16
N HIS A 143 9.96 -2.90 -13.36
CA HIS A 143 10.08 -3.07 -11.90
C HIS A 143 10.61 -4.45 -11.51
N CYS A 144 10.25 -5.50 -12.24
CA CYS A 144 10.81 -6.83 -12.06
C CYS A 144 12.32 -6.84 -12.33
N GLY A 145 12.75 -6.21 -13.43
CA GLY A 145 14.17 -6.08 -13.78
C GLY A 145 14.98 -5.27 -12.77
N ALA A 146 14.39 -4.18 -12.25
CA ALA A 146 15.02 -3.41 -11.18
C ALA A 146 15.20 -4.25 -9.90
N GLU A 147 14.21 -5.09 -9.56
CA GLU A 147 14.30 -5.99 -8.42
C GLU A 147 15.32 -7.12 -8.65
N LEU A 148 15.45 -7.63 -9.89
CA LEU A 148 16.52 -8.58 -10.24
C LEU A 148 17.91 -7.96 -10.04
N GLU A 149 18.09 -6.66 -10.32
CA GLU A 149 19.34 -5.94 -10.06
C GLU A 149 19.62 -5.83 -8.56
N VAL A 150 18.61 -5.45 -7.76
CA VAL A 150 18.71 -5.42 -6.29
C VAL A 150 19.05 -6.81 -5.74
N MET A 151 18.39 -7.86 -6.23
CA MET A 151 18.65 -9.24 -5.82
C MET A 151 20.08 -9.68 -6.21
N SER A 152 20.56 -9.35 -7.41
CA SER A 152 21.91 -9.70 -7.84
C SER A 152 22.98 -9.07 -6.95
N ASN A 153 22.82 -7.79 -6.60
CA ASN A 153 23.71 -7.10 -5.69
C ASN A 153 23.70 -7.74 -4.31
N PHE A 154 22.50 -8.03 -3.78
CA PHE A 154 22.35 -8.72 -2.50
C PHE A 154 23.06 -10.09 -2.49
N LEU A 155 22.88 -10.91 -3.54
CA LEU A 155 23.51 -12.23 -3.64
C LEU A 155 25.04 -12.14 -3.64
N CYS A 156 25.60 -11.14 -4.35
CA CYS A 156 27.04 -10.87 -4.39
C CYS A 156 27.56 -10.36 -3.05
N GLU A 157 26.93 -9.34 -2.47
CA GLU A 157 27.32 -8.75 -1.16
C GLU A 157 27.22 -9.76 -0.02
N SER A 158 26.20 -10.62 -0.07
CA SER A 158 26.01 -11.73 0.89
C SER A 158 26.89 -12.94 0.62
N LYS A 159 27.77 -12.90 -0.39
CA LYS A 159 28.64 -14.02 -0.79
C LYS A 159 27.89 -15.35 -1.00
N ILE A 160 26.65 -15.28 -1.43
CA ILE A 160 25.81 -16.42 -1.79
C ILE A 160 26.17 -16.91 -3.20
N VAL A 161 26.69 -16.03 -4.03
CA VAL A 161 27.23 -16.30 -5.35
C VAL A 161 28.62 -15.70 -5.50
N ASN A 162 29.35 -16.10 -6.55
CA ASN A 162 30.58 -15.41 -6.94
C ASN A 162 30.25 -13.98 -7.37
N ASN A 163 31.15 -13.06 -7.06
CA ASN A 163 30.95 -11.66 -7.39
C ASN A 163 30.90 -11.42 -8.90
N PHE A 164 29.86 -10.71 -9.35
CA PHE A 164 29.71 -10.24 -10.72
C PHE A 164 28.95 -8.91 -10.74
N ALA A 165 29.06 -8.16 -11.84
CA ALA A 165 28.24 -6.98 -12.07
C ALA A 165 27.14 -7.30 -13.07
N TRP A 166 25.90 -6.96 -12.72
CA TRP A 166 24.76 -7.05 -13.63
C TRP A 166 23.86 -5.82 -13.48
N LYS A 167 23.37 -5.29 -14.58
CA LYS A 167 22.45 -4.17 -14.62
C LYS A 167 21.17 -4.55 -15.35
N ASN A 168 20.06 -4.05 -14.88
CA ASN A 168 18.77 -4.27 -15.51
C ASN A 168 18.75 -3.81 -16.97
N PRO A 169 18.60 -4.73 -17.94
CA PRO A 169 18.54 -4.39 -19.36
C PRO A 169 17.16 -3.89 -19.81
N ILE A 170 16.16 -3.91 -18.92
CA ILE A 170 14.81 -3.46 -19.23
C ILE A 170 14.73 -1.95 -18.98
N LYS A 171 14.61 -1.18 -20.06
CA LYS A 171 14.39 0.25 -19.97
C LYS A 171 12.99 0.55 -19.45
N ARG A 172 12.86 1.61 -18.67
CA ARG A 172 11.55 2.15 -18.32
C ARG A 172 10.84 2.55 -19.62
N GLY A 173 9.63 2.01 -19.82
CA GLY A 173 8.82 2.40 -20.96
C GLY A 173 8.59 3.91 -20.96
N GLU A 174 8.69 4.52 -22.10
CA GLU A 174 8.22 5.90 -22.27
C GLU A 174 6.73 5.92 -21.99
N ASP A 175 6.26 6.97 -21.34
CA ASP A 175 4.82 7.22 -21.21
C ASP A 175 4.29 7.42 -22.65
N THR A 176 3.73 6.35 -23.22
CA THR A 176 3.17 6.37 -24.59
C THR A 176 1.93 7.23 -24.71
N VAL A 177 1.51 7.85 -23.61
CA VAL A 177 0.39 8.78 -23.57
C VAL A 177 0.92 10.16 -23.91
N ASP A 178 0.61 10.62 -25.11
CA ASP A 178 0.77 12.03 -25.47
C ASP A 178 0.03 12.89 -24.43
N LYS A 179 0.80 13.58 -23.58
CA LYS A 179 0.23 14.46 -22.54
C LYS A 179 -0.24 15.80 -23.12
N ILE A 180 0.10 16.07 -24.37
CA ILE A 180 -0.12 17.32 -25.11
C ILE A 180 -0.94 17.01 -26.36
N GLY A 181 -1.72 17.99 -26.83
CA GLY A 181 -2.58 17.85 -28.00
C GLY A 181 -3.90 17.11 -27.78
N GLU A 182 -4.59 16.80 -28.88
CA GLU A 182 -5.93 16.19 -28.91
C GLU A 182 -5.96 14.83 -28.20
N LYS A 183 -5.00 13.94 -28.50
CA LYS A 183 -4.90 12.62 -27.82
C LYS A 183 -4.68 12.72 -26.32
N GLY A 184 -3.89 13.70 -25.87
CA GLY A 184 -3.71 13.98 -24.46
C GLY A 184 -4.99 14.50 -23.79
N LYS A 185 -5.78 15.27 -24.51
CA LYS A 185 -7.10 15.76 -24.10
C LYS A 185 -8.08 14.60 -23.94
N GLU A 186 -8.26 13.77 -24.97
CA GLU A 186 -9.10 12.57 -24.92
C GLU A 186 -8.72 11.61 -23.78
N TYR A 187 -7.42 11.44 -23.53
CA TYR A 187 -6.95 10.62 -22.44
C TYR A 187 -7.31 11.18 -21.04
N ARG A 188 -7.25 12.50 -20.89
CA ARG A 188 -7.70 13.18 -19.66
C ARG A 188 -9.20 13.11 -19.50
N GLU A 189 -9.95 13.39 -20.56
CA GLU A 189 -11.42 13.36 -20.57
C GLU A 189 -11.96 11.99 -20.18
N ARG A 190 -11.35 10.90 -20.67
CA ARG A 190 -11.71 9.53 -20.25
C ARG A 190 -11.48 9.23 -18.76
N LYS A 191 -10.67 10.03 -18.08
CA LYS A 191 -10.39 9.88 -16.63
C LYS A 191 -11.24 10.81 -15.78
N LEU A 192 -11.82 11.82 -16.35
CA LEU A 192 -12.72 12.71 -15.63
C LEU A 192 -14.07 12.02 -15.42
N PRO A 193 -14.74 12.25 -14.29
CA PRO A 193 -16.11 11.83 -14.11
C PRO A 193 -17.00 12.52 -15.17
N ASN A 194 -18.10 11.86 -15.51
CA ASN A 194 -19.11 12.47 -16.37
C ASN A 194 -19.65 13.75 -15.71
N GLU A 195 -19.89 14.78 -16.49
CA GLU A 195 -20.42 16.06 -16.02
C GLU A 195 -21.77 15.89 -15.30
N ASP A 196 -22.67 15.07 -15.85
CA ASP A 196 -23.95 14.75 -15.22
C ASP A 196 -23.79 14.12 -13.84
N ALA A 197 -22.76 13.28 -13.67
CA ALA A 197 -22.45 12.66 -12.37
C ALA A 197 -21.95 13.70 -11.36
N LEU A 198 -21.15 14.69 -11.80
CA LEU A 198 -20.70 15.79 -10.94
C LEU A 198 -21.85 16.69 -10.53
N ILE A 199 -22.74 17.01 -11.46
CA ILE A 199 -23.95 17.80 -11.19
C ILE A 199 -24.84 17.06 -10.19
N ALA A 200 -25.12 15.77 -10.41
CA ALA A 200 -25.92 14.96 -9.50
C ALA A 200 -25.33 14.91 -8.06
N ILE A 201 -24.01 14.81 -7.93
CA ILE A 201 -23.34 14.86 -6.62
C ILE A 201 -23.50 16.24 -5.97
N ALA A 202 -23.37 17.32 -6.74
CA ALA A 202 -23.58 18.69 -6.25
C ALA A 202 -25.03 18.91 -5.82
N GLU A 203 -26.01 18.42 -6.58
CA GLU A 203 -27.42 18.47 -6.23
C GLU A 203 -27.70 17.70 -4.92
N ILE A 204 -27.18 16.49 -4.78
CA ILE A 204 -27.30 15.72 -3.52
C ILE A 204 -26.66 16.47 -2.36
N PHE A 205 -25.47 17.05 -2.53
CA PHE A 205 -24.85 17.87 -1.50
C PHE A 205 -25.73 19.05 -1.10
N SER A 206 -26.42 19.69 -2.05
CA SER A 206 -27.27 20.87 -1.80
C SER A 206 -28.57 20.58 -1.05
N ILE A 207 -29.02 19.33 -0.97
CA ILE A 207 -30.28 18.93 -0.27
C ILE A 207 -30.24 19.26 1.22
N GLY A 208 -29.06 19.34 1.84
CA GLY A 208 -28.89 19.54 3.28
C GLY A 208 -28.64 18.25 4.03
N ALA A 209 -27.78 18.34 5.05
CA ALA A 209 -27.32 17.15 5.77
C ALA A 209 -28.45 16.41 6.52
N GLU A 210 -29.49 17.12 6.92
CA GLU A 210 -30.64 16.58 7.65
C GLU A 210 -31.51 15.62 6.81
N ASN A 211 -31.40 15.72 5.46
CA ASN A 211 -32.14 14.89 4.51
C ASN A 211 -31.29 13.77 3.90
N LEU A 212 -30.05 13.62 4.33
CA LEU A 212 -29.10 12.68 3.75
C LEU A 212 -28.73 11.56 4.72
N SER A 213 -28.46 10.37 4.17
CA SER A 213 -27.87 9.31 4.97
C SER A 213 -26.43 9.67 5.39
N PRO A 214 -25.89 9.13 6.50
CA PRO A 214 -24.50 9.34 6.91
C PRO A 214 -23.49 9.01 5.79
N ARG A 215 -23.78 8.03 4.97
CA ARG A 215 -22.98 7.65 3.81
C ARG A 215 -22.96 8.73 2.74
N ASP A 216 -24.11 9.30 2.42
CA ASP A 216 -24.23 10.33 1.41
C ASP A 216 -23.61 11.65 1.88
N ILE A 217 -23.79 12.00 3.16
CA ILE A 217 -23.10 13.13 3.80
C ILE A 217 -21.57 12.97 3.67
N PHE A 218 -21.04 11.78 4.02
CA PHE A 218 -19.61 11.52 3.93
C PHE A 218 -19.11 11.61 2.48
N THR A 219 -19.78 10.91 1.57
CA THR A 219 -19.32 10.81 0.17
C THR A 219 -19.36 12.16 -0.53
N THR A 220 -20.46 12.89 -0.42
CA THR A 220 -20.60 14.19 -1.10
C THR A 220 -19.69 15.25 -0.51
N SER A 221 -19.52 15.26 0.82
CA SER A 221 -18.56 16.18 1.49
C SER A 221 -17.13 15.90 1.08
N CYS A 222 -16.70 14.62 1.02
CA CYS A 222 -15.37 14.26 0.57
C CYS A 222 -15.12 14.68 -0.89
N ILE A 223 -16.09 14.49 -1.78
CA ILE A 223 -15.97 14.89 -3.18
C ILE A 223 -15.93 16.41 -3.29
N ALA A 224 -16.76 17.14 -2.54
CA ALA A 224 -16.75 18.60 -2.53
C ALA A 224 -15.36 19.15 -2.13
N LEU A 225 -14.73 18.59 -1.10
CA LEU A 225 -13.36 18.98 -0.70
C LEU A 225 -12.32 18.68 -1.78
N LEU A 226 -12.37 17.50 -2.41
CA LEU A 226 -11.45 17.12 -3.49
C LEU A 226 -11.64 17.96 -4.76
N MET A 227 -12.84 18.44 -5.02
CA MET A 227 -13.13 19.34 -6.14
C MET A 227 -12.62 20.75 -5.89
N ALA A 228 -12.69 21.22 -4.64
CA ALA A 228 -12.25 22.56 -4.26
C ALA A 228 -10.72 22.66 -4.07
N ALA A 229 -10.11 21.63 -3.52
CA ALA A 229 -8.68 21.57 -3.26
C ALA A 229 -8.17 20.14 -3.59
N PRO A 230 -7.67 19.91 -4.82
CA PRO A 230 -7.31 18.59 -5.30
C PRO A 230 -6.21 17.94 -4.46
N ALA A 231 -6.53 16.78 -3.88
CA ALA A 231 -5.62 15.95 -3.10
C ALA A 231 -5.81 14.46 -3.45
N ARG A 232 -4.99 13.58 -2.90
CA ARG A 232 -5.22 12.14 -3.07
C ARG A 232 -6.36 11.69 -2.16
N GLY A 233 -7.24 10.81 -2.66
CA GLY A 233 -8.34 10.26 -1.85
C GLY A 233 -7.89 9.66 -0.52
N SER A 234 -6.69 9.09 -0.45
CA SER A 234 -6.12 8.58 0.81
C SER A 234 -5.71 9.68 1.81
N GLU A 235 -5.48 10.91 1.36
CA GLU A 235 -5.09 12.05 2.21
C GLU A 235 -6.29 12.60 2.97
N LEU A 236 -7.51 12.40 2.48
CA LEU A 236 -8.75 12.71 3.20
C LEU A 236 -8.82 12.07 4.60
N PHE A 237 -8.29 10.85 4.76
CA PHE A 237 -8.29 10.14 6.05
C PHE A 237 -7.37 10.78 7.10
N TYR A 238 -6.47 11.67 6.67
CA TYR A 238 -5.56 12.42 7.54
C TYR A 238 -5.99 13.88 7.74
N LEU A 239 -7.13 14.27 7.15
CA LEU A 239 -7.64 15.63 7.29
C LEU A 239 -8.02 15.90 8.75
N LYS A 240 -7.49 16.96 9.31
CA LYS A 240 -7.77 17.36 10.69
C LYS A 240 -9.06 18.17 10.79
N SER A 241 -9.68 18.17 11.95
CA SER A 241 -10.90 18.96 12.22
C SER A 241 -10.67 20.49 12.14
N ASP A 242 -9.43 20.94 12.28
CA ASP A 242 -8.96 22.32 12.17
C ASP A 242 -8.24 22.60 10.85
N CYS A 243 -8.62 21.90 9.77
CA CYS A 243 -7.93 21.96 8.47
C CYS A 243 -8.16 23.27 7.69
N ILE A 244 -9.15 24.09 8.06
CA ILE A 244 -9.42 25.36 7.38
C ILE A 244 -8.44 26.41 7.87
N GLU A 245 -7.75 27.05 6.94
CA GLU A 245 -6.89 28.21 7.18
C GLU A 245 -7.47 29.44 6.51
N LEU A 246 -7.56 30.52 7.30
CA LEU A 246 -7.98 31.83 6.82
C LEU A 246 -6.80 32.79 6.94
N THR A 247 -6.39 33.37 5.83
CA THR A 247 -5.30 34.35 5.79
C THR A 247 -5.64 35.50 4.82
N LYS A 248 -4.76 36.46 4.71
CA LYS A 248 -4.85 37.54 3.73
C LYS A 248 -3.68 37.42 2.76
N ASP A 249 -3.95 37.67 1.49
CA ASP A 249 -2.92 37.77 0.49
C ASP A 249 -2.12 39.08 0.62
N GLU A 250 -1.10 39.25 -0.22
CA GLU A 250 -0.26 40.46 -0.24
C GLU A 250 -1.04 41.75 -0.52
N LYS A 251 -2.25 41.64 -1.09
CA LYS A 251 -3.16 42.76 -1.38
C LYS A 251 -4.19 42.99 -0.29
N GLY A 252 -4.12 42.24 0.83
CA GLY A 252 -5.05 42.32 1.95
C GLY A 252 -6.41 41.64 1.72
N LYS A 253 -6.58 40.87 0.61
CA LYS A 253 -7.79 40.10 0.34
C LYS A 253 -7.76 38.79 1.14
N ASN A 254 -8.91 38.47 1.74
CA ASN A 254 -9.05 37.20 2.46
C ASN A 254 -8.86 36.00 1.52
N GLN A 255 -8.17 34.98 1.99
CA GLN A 255 -7.99 33.68 1.35
C GLN A 255 -8.38 32.56 2.29
N LEU A 256 -9.04 31.54 1.75
CA LEU A 256 -9.35 30.30 2.46
C LEU A 256 -8.51 29.17 1.86
N GLY A 257 -7.83 28.43 2.70
CA GLY A 257 -7.07 27.24 2.34
C GLY A 257 -7.50 26.01 3.13
N LEU A 258 -7.25 24.85 2.57
CA LEU A 258 -7.33 23.56 3.25
C LEU A 258 -5.93 23.02 3.51
N ARG A 259 -5.63 22.70 4.75
CA ARG A 259 -4.37 22.12 5.18
C ARG A 259 -4.43 20.60 5.07
N TRP A 260 -3.72 20.06 4.09
CA TRP A 260 -3.59 18.65 3.81
C TRP A 260 -2.31 18.05 4.39
N PHE A 261 -2.38 16.78 4.77
CA PHE A 261 -1.18 15.99 5.05
C PHE A 261 -0.76 15.23 3.81
N SER A 262 0.37 15.61 3.22
CA SER A 262 0.91 14.93 2.04
C SER A 262 1.48 13.56 2.40
N GLY A 263 0.85 12.50 1.87
CA GLY A 263 1.26 11.11 2.10
C GLY A 263 2.60 10.71 1.46
N LYS A 264 3.27 11.61 0.72
CA LYS A 264 4.56 11.37 0.06
C LYS A 264 5.75 12.09 0.72
N GLY A 265 5.62 12.47 1.97
CA GLY A 265 6.76 12.97 2.77
C GLY A 265 6.97 14.48 2.74
N PHE A 266 6.07 15.25 2.15
CA PHE A 266 6.13 16.73 2.15
C PHE A 266 5.54 17.37 3.41
N GLY A 267 4.90 16.58 4.29
CA GLY A 267 4.28 17.07 5.50
C GLY A 267 2.92 17.72 5.25
N TYR A 268 2.61 18.78 6.02
CA TYR A 268 1.38 19.56 5.85
C TYR A 268 1.60 20.66 4.82
N GLU A 269 0.70 20.73 3.86
CA GLU A 269 0.64 21.76 2.81
C GLU A 269 -0.75 22.39 2.79
N VAL A 270 -0.83 23.66 2.42
CA VAL A 270 -2.09 24.41 2.30
C VAL A 270 -2.42 24.57 0.82
N GLU A 271 -3.58 24.03 0.44
CA GLU A 271 -4.15 24.22 -0.90
C GLU A 271 -5.20 25.31 -0.85
N TRP A 272 -5.04 26.33 -1.67
CA TRP A 272 -5.94 27.49 -1.70
C TRP A 272 -7.22 27.18 -2.45
N VAL A 273 -8.34 27.51 -1.83
CA VAL A 273 -9.69 27.23 -2.33
C VAL A 273 -10.21 28.43 -3.15
N PRO A 274 -10.73 28.21 -4.36
CA PRO A 274 -11.42 29.25 -5.13
C PRO A 274 -12.57 29.89 -4.32
N GLU A 275 -12.73 31.20 -4.42
CA GLU A 275 -13.70 31.98 -3.62
C GLU A 275 -15.12 31.44 -3.76
N CYS A 276 -15.52 31.03 -4.97
CA CYS A 276 -16.84 30.45 -5.23
C CYS A 276 -17.10 29.11 -4.51
N MET A 277 -16.04 28.46 -3.98
CA MET A 277 -16.15 27.18 -3.26
C MET A 277 -16.04 27.32 -1.75
N TRP A 278 -15.84 28.51 -1.21
CA TRP A 278 -15.59 28.70 0.23
C TRP A 278 -16.72 28.20 1.11
N ASP A 279 -17.97 28.52 0.76
CA ASP A 279 -19.11 28.10 1.56
C ASP A 279 -19.33 26.58 1.47
N VAL A 280 -19.13 26.01 0.27
CA VAL A 280 -19.17 24.56 0.04
C VAL A 280 -18.12 23.84 0.90
N VAL A 281 -16.89 24.36 0.94
CA VAL A 281 -15.80 23.77 1.73
C VAL A 281 -16.08 23.86 3.23
N LYS A 282 -16.52 25.02 3.73
CA LYS A 282 -16.90 25.21 5.13
C LYS A 282 -18.00 24.23 5.54
N GLU A 283 -19.05 24.14 4.74
CA GLU A 283 -20.16 23.22 4.96
C GLU A 283 -19.69 21.75 4.93
N ALA A 284 -18.88 21.36 3.95
CA ALA A 284 -18.37 20.00 3.85
C ALA A 284 -17.52 19.62 5.06
N VAL A 285 -16.64 20.51 5.52
CA VAL A 285 -15.83 20.27 6.73
C VAL A 285 -16.71 20.17 7.97
N GLU A 286 -17.74 21.02 8.12
CA GLU A 286 -18.64 20.98 9.27
C GLU A 286 -19.48 19.70 9.29
N ARG A 287 -19.99 19.25 8.13
CA ARG A 287 -20.67 17.95 7.99
C ARG A 287 -19.79 16.77 8.42
N LEU A 288 -18.53 16.73 7.96
CA LEU A 288 -17.58 15.69 8.35
C LEU A 288 -17.21 15.77 9.84
N LYS A 289 -17.11 16.98 10.41
CA LYS A 289 -16.90 17.17 11.85
C LYS A 289 -18.07 16.64 12.67
N ASN A 290 -19.30 16.94 12.28
CA ASN A 290 -20.49 16.48 12.95
C ASN A 290 -20.62 14.96 12.86
N LEU A 291 -20.44 14.39 11.67
CA LEU A 291 -20.48 12.95 11.42
C LEU A 291 -19.44 12.19 12.25
N SER A 292 -18.25 12.76 12.43
CA SER A 292 -17.14 12.13 13.17
C SER A 292 -17.09 12.48 14.67
N ALA A 293 -18.02 13.30 15.18
CA ALA A 293 -17.97 13.84 16.55
C ALA A 293 -17.89 12.73 17.61
N GLY A 294 -18.74 11.70 17.51
CA GLY A 294 -18.75 10.57 18.44
C GLY A 294 -17.42 9.78 18.42
N ALA A 295 -16.90 9.49 17.23
CA ALA A 295 -15.63 8.78 17.10
C ALA A 295 -14.45 9.59 17.65
N ARG A 296 -14.43 10.91 17.43
CA ARG A 296 -13.40 11.80 17.99
C ARG A 296 -13.49 11.92 19.50
N ALA A 297 -14.70 12.03 20.06
CA ALA A 297 -14.90 12.03 21.51
C ALA A 297 -14.40 10.72 22.14
N PHE A 298 -14.70 9.59 21.51
CA PHE A 298 -14.21 8.29 21.92
C PHE A 298 -12.67 8.20 21.85
N ALA A 299 -12.07 8.60 20.74
CA ALA A 299 -10.61 8.60 20.59
C ALA A 299 -9.94 9.46 21.68
N LYS A 300 -10.50 10.64 21.95
CA LYS A 300 -10.02 11.52 23.04
C LYS A 300 -10.09 10.85 24.40
N SER A 301 -11.20 10.18 24.73
CA SER A 301 -11.33 9.46 26.01
C SER A 301 -10.31 8.34 26.17
N VAL A 302 -9.93 7.69 25.06
CA VAL A 302 -8.87 6.66 25.04
C VAL A 302 -7.49 7.28 25.28
N GLU A 303 -7.19 8.41 24.67
CA GLU A 303 -5.93 9.12 24.87
C GLU A 303 -5.79 9.63 26.30
N GLU A 304 -6.85 10.13 26.89
CA GLU A 304 -6.91 10.64 28.28
C GLU A 304 -7.03 9.52 29.32
N LYS A 305 -7.04 8.24 28.92
CA LYS A 305 -7.21 7.06 29.79
C LYS A 305 -8.51 7.03 30.60
N THR A 306 -9.48 7.84 30.27
CA THR A 306 -10.81 7.86 30.90
C THR A 306 -11.71 6.87 30.14
N TYR A 307 -11.64 5.59 30.54
CA TYR A 307 -12.38 4.51 29.88
C TYR A 307 -13.84 4.49 30.31
N PHE A 308 -14.73 5.09 29.57
CA PHE A 308 -16.12 4.68 29.46
C PHE A 308 -16.43 4.46 27.99
N LEU A 309 -16.42 3.21 27.57
CA LEU A 309 -16.99 2.81 26.28
C LEU A 309 -18.51 2.92 26.41
N PRO A 310 -19.21 3.78 25.64
CA PRO A 310 -20.59 3.50 25.33
C PRO A 310 -20.57 2.26 24.45
N CYS A 311 -20.77 1.09 25.09
CA CYS A 311 -20.91 -0.16 24.36
C CYS A 311 -22.22 -0.12 23.60
N PRO A 312 -22.26 -0.38 22.28
CA PRO A 312 -23.50 -0.79 21.65
C PRO A 312 -24.02 -2.02 22.41
N THR A 313 -25.28 -2.03 22.72
CA THR A 313 -25.96 -2.91 23.68
C THR A 313 -25.85 -4.42 23.42
N ASP A 314 -25.18 -4.84 22.34
CA ASP A 314 -25.14 -6.26 21.89
C ASP A 314 -23.74 -6.91 21.90
N ILE A 315 -22.70 -6.25 22.38
CA ILE A 315 -21.40 -6.91 22.52
C ILE A 315 -21.13 -7.18 23.99
N SER A 316 -21.27 -8.43 24.40
CA SER A 316 -20.85 -8.88 25.74
C SER A 316 -19.32 -8.76 25.84
N LEU A 317 -18.85 -7.63 26.38
CA LEU A 317 -17.44 -7.32 26.58
C LEU A 317 -16.91 -8.01 27.84
N ASN A 318 -16.67 -9.32 27.75
CA ASN A 318 -15.81 -10.01 28.71
C ASN A 318 -14.32 -9.97 28.32
N HIS A 319 -13.93 -9.20 27.30
CA HIS A 319 -12.55 -9.05 26.87
C HIS A 319 -12.02 -7.64 27.15
N LYS A 320 -10.93 -7.55 27.93
CA LYS A 320 -10.11 -6.34 28.01
C LYS A 320 -9.44 -6.10 26.66
N LEU A 321 -9.90 -5.09 25.93
CA LEU A 321 -9.27 -4.67 24.67
C LEU A 321 -7.87 -4.12 24.95
N THR A 322 -6.90 -4.46 24.10
CA THR A 322 -5.59 -3.85 24.14
C THR A 322 -5.65 -2.43 23.57
N ARG A 323 -4.70 -1.57 23.93
CA ARG A 323 -4.60 -0.19 23.43
C ARG A 323 -4.62 -0.12 21.90
N GLU A 324 -4.01 -1.11 21.23
CA GLU A 324 -3.97 -1.20 19.76
C GLU A 324 -5.34 -1.59 19.18
N GLN A 325 -6.08 -2.46 19.83
CA GLN A 325 -7.45 -2.83 19.43
C GLN A 325 -8.42 -1.64 19.57
N VAL A 326 -8.27 -0.85 20.61
CA VAL A 326 -9.10 0.33 20.86
C VAL A 326 -8.84 1.47 19.86
N THR A 327 -7.61 1.65 19.40
CA THR A 327 -7.28 2.68 18.38
C THR A 327 -7.76 2.34 16.99
N VAL A 328 -8.02 1.08 16.67
CA VAL A 328 -8.50 0.61 15.36
C VAL A 328 -10.02 0.69 15.24
N ILE A 329 -10.75 0.47 16.36
CA ILE A 329 -12.22 0.42 16.39
C ILE A 329 -12.89 1.72 15.89
N PRO A 330 -12.46 2.93 16.25
CA PRO A 330 -13.12 4.15 15.77
C PRO A 330 -13.04 4.34 14.25
N HIS A 331 -11.91 3.95 13.63
CA HIS A 331 -11.75 4.02 12.18
C HIS A 331 -12.59 2.97 11.46
N LEU A 332 -12.72 1.78 12.04
CA LEU A 332 -13.58 0.70 11.54
C LEU A 332 -15.07 1.02 11.69
N ILE A 333 -15.49 1.55 12.83
CA ILE A 333 -16.88 1.94 13.06
C ILE A 333 -17.32 3.05 12.11
N LEU A 334 -16.47 4.05 11.84
CA LEU A 334 -16.74 5.11 10.86
C LEU A 334 -16.84 4.54 9.43
N LEU A 335 -15.93 3.65 9.03
CA LEU A 335 -15.94 3.02 7.71
C LEU A 335 -17.14 2.09 7.54
N PHE A 336 -17.49 1.28 8.55
CA PHE A 336 -18.59 0.32 8.46
C PHE A 336 -19.96 0.98 8.63
N SER A 337 -20.12 1.97 9.52
CA SER A 337 -21.37 2.72 9.63
C SER A 337 -21.68 3.57 8.39
N VAL A 338 -20.65 4.01 7.66
CA VAL A 338 -20.80 4.74 6.40
C VAL A 338 -21.04 3.80 5.22
N LEU A 339 -20.49 2.57 5.25
CA LEU A 339 -20.59 1.61 4.14
C LEU A 339 -21.81 0.68 4.22
N ASP A 340 -22.30 0.38 5.42
CA ASP A 340 -23.38 -0.58 5.67
C ASP A 340 -24.75 0.09 5.98
N GLY A 341 -25.02 1.29 5.47
CA GLY A 341 -26.24 2.04 5.70
C GLY A 341 -27.46 1.12 5.94
N ASP A 342 -28.05 1.19 7.14
CA ASP A 342 -29.28 0.50 7.61
C ASP A 342 -29.14 -0.86 8.32
N ARG A 343 -27.98 -1.27 8.79
CA ARG A 343 -27.95 -2.31 9.84
C ARG A 343 -27.58 -1.65 11.17
N PRO A 344 -28.49 -1.65 12.17
CA PRO A 344 -28.09 -1.35 13.53
C PRO A 344 -27.09 -2.41 14.00
N PHE A 345 -25.97 -1.96 14.56
CA PHE A 345 -25.00 -2.84 15.22
C PHE A 345 -25.56 -3.43 16.51
#